data_a101b5a01baf040d91c7ce80ad6160e7
#
_entry.id   a101b5a01baf040d91c7ce80ad6160e7
#
_cell.length_a   1.000
_cell.length_b   1.000
_cell.length_c   1.000
_cell.angle_alpha   90.00
_cell.angle_beta   90.00
_cell.angle_gamma   90.00
#
_symmetry.space_group_name_H-M   'P 1'
#
loop_
_entity.id
_entity.type
_entity.pdbx_description
1 polymer ?
#
loop_
_entity_poly.entity_id
_entity_poly.type
_entity_poly.pdbx_seq_one_letter_code
_entity_poly.pdbx_strand_id
1 'polypeptide(L)'
;MLVIPFCMQIYTFSLIFSKNLGLIFYHILFYFQKKGDLSISFCNIANPNNLKTISMKRIFIILAGFIVCMKLMAQSPVGFYPNDNAHNINIDTHLIIEFDQPVKAGSKGIVTVLDKTTNKVVDKIDMSIPAGPTEAQHANPDAIYTPVPYIYKVENITNRNTRPGTPSGAAKEDKRKYQKTIIGGFSDAFHFYPVICHDNKATIYLHNNMLDYGHEYEIKISKGVVEGWNGKKSWKFTTKAMAPSKDKTKVVVAADGSGDFSTLQGAMDWMPDSLSSEACRKTVFVKNGDYEELVYFRNKRFVTIQGESMDVVVVHYPNNEVFNPHPVDIKTNELKGTFPSRRAAVAADNCADMIFKNITFMTDCKGQAEGFLLNGERNFSENVHIIGDGDALQANGSAYWLNCIINGGGDTVLGRGPSYFNHCTISSYGPFMWIRNTAENHGNIFNDCTFKGLGENAVIARMPVNHGKSYPYSESVLLNCTLDGVPSIGFAPVAESTVTLLEFNSHDKDDKAIDVSQRHHYVRQLDPIKDAELIGKYADASWVLNW
;
A
#
# COMPACT_ATOMS: atom_id res chain seq x y z
N MET A 1 42.68 10.49 30.69
CA MET A 1 41.60 10.74 31.67
C MET A 1 40.85 11.97 31.23
N LEU A 2 39.85 11.80 30.36
CA LEU A 2 39.03 12.94 29.84
C LEU A 2 37.85 13.11 30.77
N VAL A 3 37.75 14.24 31.40
CA VAL A 3 36.60 14.64 32.21
C VAL A 3 35.60 15.32 31.24
N ILE A 4 34.49 14.65 30.96
CA ILE A 4 33.36 15.25 30.23
C ILE A 4 32.46 15.92 31.28
N PRO A 5 32.18 17.24 31.15
CA PRO A 5 31.24 17.90 32.06
C PRO A 5 29.81 17.45 31.70
N PHE A 6 29.12 16.79 32.65
CA PHE A 6 27.71 16.51 32.57
C PHE A 6 26.90 17.81 32.61
N CYS A 7 26.21 18.13 31.53
CA CYS A 7 25.20 19.19 31.52
C CYS A 7 23.98 18.73 32.31
N MET A 8 23.66 19.50 33.36
CA MET A 8 22.43 19.33 34.16
C MET A 8 21.25 19.89 33.35
N GLN A 9 20.38 19.03 32.83
CA GLN A 9 19.17 19.50 32.15
C GLN A 9 18.04 19.70 33.18
N ILE A 10 17.53 20.93 33.25
CA ILE A 10 16.41 21.33 34.11
C ILE A 10 15.17 21.42 33.21
N TYR A 11 14.15 20.62 33.48
CA TYR A 11 12.86 20.72 32.82
C TYR A 11 11.86 21.38 33.78
N THR A 12 11.19 22.44 33.32
CA THR A 12 10.20 23.17 34.09
C THR A 12 8.81 22.95 33.49
N PHE A 13 7.89 22.39 34.26
CA PHE A 13 6.47 22.29 33.89
C PHE A 13 5.63 23.14 34.83
N SER A 14 4.70 23.91 34.26
CA SER A 14 3.74 24.71 35.05
C SER A 14 2.37 24.05 35.04
N LEU A 15 1.85 23.74 36.21
CA LEU A 15 0.51 23.18 36.41
C LEU A 15 -0.37 24.22 37.10
N ILE A 16 -1.54 24.47 36.53
CA ILE A 16 -2.54 25.39 37.08
C ILE A 16 -3.68 24.56 37.64
N PHE A 17 -3.91 24.66 38.96
CA PHE A 17 -5.07 24.07 39.59
C PHE A 17 -6.05 25.15 40.04
N SER A 18 -7.32 25.01 39.67
CA SER A 18 -8.39 25.86 40.18
C SER A 18 -9.08 25.15 41.35
N LYS A 19 -9.02 25.74 42.51
CA LYS A 19 -9.80 25.33 43.69
C LYS A 19 -10.61 26.53 44.13
N ASN A 20 -11.91 26.50 43.92
CA ASN A 20 -12.89 27.48 44.40
C ASN A 20 -12.41 28.95 44.37
N LEU A 21 -12.27 29.53 43.16
CA LEU A 21 -11.98 30.95 42.92
C LEU A 21 -10.58 31.46 43.28
N GLY A 22 -9.60 30.59 43.56
CA GLY A 22 -8.20 30.96 43.68
C GLY A 22 -7.29 30.14 42.74
N LEU A 23 -6.56 30.78 41.82
CA LEU A 23 -5.55 30.13 40.99
C LEU A 23 -4.29 29.90 41.82
N ILE A 24 -3.90 28.63 42.01
CA ILE A 24 -2.64 28.26 42.67
C ILE A 24 -1.66 27.78 41.59
N PHE A 25 -0.56 28.49 41.44
CA PHE A 25 0.51 28.11 40.50
C PHE A 25 1.57 27.27 41.21
N TYR A 26 1.92 26.12 40.66
CA TYR A 26 3.04 25.31 41.10
C TYR A 26 4.04 25.15 39.97
N HIS A 27 5.32 25.41 40.25
CA HIS A 27 6.41 24.99 39.38
C HIS A 27 6.97 23.66 39.87
N ILE A 28 7.10 22.71 38.93
CA ILE A 28 7.70 21.39 39.21
C ILE A 28 9.12 21.43 38.67
N LEU A 29 10.09 21.29 39.56
CA LEU A 29 11.52 21.25 39.22
C LEU A 29 12.01 19.80 39.35
N PHE A 30 12.59 19.27 38.29
CA PHE A 30 13.20 17.95 38.27
C PHE A 30 14.71 18.07 38.39
N TYR A 31 15.29 17.37 39.36
CA TYR A 31 16.74 17.29 39.54
C TYR A 31 17.20 15.83 39.41
N PHE A 32 18.23 15.60 38.61
CA PHE A 32 18.94 14.35 38.55
C PHE A 32 20.20 14.42 39.40
N GLN A 33 20.31 13.59 40.43
CA GLN A 33 21.54 13.45 41.22
C GLN A 33 22.34 12.21 40.81
N LYS A 34 23.67 12.24 41.13
CA LYS A 34 24.75 11.35 40.65
C LYS A 34 24.60 9.84 40.96
N LYS A 35 23.46 9.36 41.48
CA LYS A 35 23.20 7.94 41.80
C LYS A 35 21.86 7.41 41.26
N GLY A 36 21.27 8.07 40.25
CA GLY A 36 20.01 7.56 39.68
C GLY A 36 18.74 7.87 40.49
N ASP A 37 18.84 8.64 41.56
CA ASP A 37 17.68 9.09 42.31
C ASP A 37 17.09 10.36 41.67
N LEU A 38 15.81 10.27 41.30
CA LEU A 38 15.03 11.40 40.82
C LEU A 38 14.34 12.06 42.01
N SER A 39 14.65 13.33 42.31
CA SER A 39 13.90 14.12 43.27
C SER A 39 13.05 15.18 42.54
N ILE A 40 11.80 15.30 42.97
CA ILE A 40 10.85 16.27 42.44
C ILE A 40 10.49 17.24 43.55
N SER A 41 10.67 18.51 43.30
CA SER A 41 10.33 19.57 44.25
C SER A 41 9.21 20.45 43.72
N PHE A 42 8.20 20.70 44.52
CA PHE A 42 7.10 21.59 44.21
C PHE A 42 7.32 22.93 44.91
N CYS A 43 7.31 23.99 44.13
CA CYS A 43 7.39 25.34 44.67
C CYS A 43 6.04 26.07 44.52
N ASN A 44 5.48 26.53 45.62
CA ASN A 44 4.31 27.39 45.59
C ASN A 44 4.76 28.83 45.42
N ILE A 45 4.35 29.44 44.33
CA ILE A 45 4.78 30.84 43.98
C ILE A 45 4.30 31.86 45.02
N ALA A 46 3.26 31.54 45.79
CA ALA A 46 2.77 32.43 46.86
C ALA A 46 3.66 32.39 48.11
N ASN A 47 4.55 31.40 48.26
CA ASN A 47 5.49 31.32 49.38
C ASN A 47 6.70 30.45 49.04
N PRO A 48 7.78 31.05 48.49
CA PRO A 48 8.94 30.30 47.97
C PRO A 48 9.78 29.58 49.04
N ASN A 49 9.52 29.81 50.31
CA ASN A 49 10.28 29.19 51.42
C ASN A 49 9.71 27.86 51.89
N ASN A 50 8.63 27.36 51.32
CA ASN A 50 7.98 26.10 51.73
C ASN A 50 8.21 24.98 50.67
N LEU A 51 9.42 24.44 50.61
CA LEU A 51 9.75 23.25 49.85
C LEU A 51 9.32 22.00 50.61
N LYS A 52 8.25 21.32 50.17
CA LYS A 52 7.87 20.00 50.68
C LYS A 52 8.35 18.91 49.71
N THR A 53 9.24 18.07 50.20
CA THR A 53 9.70 16.87 49.49
C THR A 53 8.65 15.76 49.62
N ILE A 54 8.16 15.29 48.49
CA ILE A 54 7.17 14.20 48.41
C ILE A 54 7.88 12.89 48.06
N SER A 55 7.61 11.82 48.78
CA SER A 55 8.26 10.53 48.50
C SER A 55 7.87 9.96 47.13
N MET A 56 8.79 9.27 46.49
CA MET A 56 8.63 8.65 45.15
C MET A 56 7.33 7.83 45.00
N LYS A 57 6.89 7.11 46.06
CA LYS A 57 5.63 6.36 46.02
C LYS A 57 4.40 7.23 45.81
N ARG A 58 4.36 8.44 46.38
CA ARG A 58 3.24 9.37 46.21
C ARG A 58 3.27 10.04 44.82
N ILE A 59 4.45 10.22 44.27
CA ILE A 59 4.62 10.75 42.89
C ILE A 59 4.16 9.72 41.85
N PHE A 60 4.47 8.44 42.04
CA PHE A 60 3.97 7.35 41.19
C PHE A 60 2.44 7.25 41.24
N ILE A 61 1.82 7.46 42.38
CA ILE A 61 0.36 7.46 42.52
C ILE A 61 -0.26 8.68 41.84
N ILE A 62 0.38 9.85 41.88
CA ILE A 62 -0.10 11.08 41.23
C ILE A 62 0.12 10.95 39.71
N LEU A 63 1.25 10.46 39.25
CA LEU A 63 1.51 10.19 37.80
C LEU A 63 0.61 9.07 37.27
N ALA A 64 0.41 8.00 38.01
CA ALA A 64 -0.53 6.94 37.65
C ALA A 64 -1.97 7.47 37.62
N GLY A 65 -2.36 8.30 38.59
CA GLY A 65 -3.64 8.99 38.59
C GLY A 65 -3.80 9.95 37.41
N PHE A 66 -2.75 10.66 37.05
CA PHE A 66 -2.75 11.57 35.89
C PHE A 66 -2.81 10.81 34.55
N ILE A 67 -2.06 9.71 34.42
CA ILE A 67 -2.12 8.81 33.25
C ILE A 67 -3.48 8.14 33.14
N VAL A 68 -4.10 7.77 34.27
CA VAL A 68 -5.47 7.21 34.29
C VAL A 68 -6.50 8.30 33.99
N CYS A 69 -6.33 9.55 34.44
CA CYS A 69 -7.20 10.66 34.06
C CYS A 69 -7.05 11.08 32.60
N MET A 70 -5.86 11.04 32.03
CA MET A 70 -5.66 11.26 30.57
C MET A 70 -6.30 10.14 29.73
N LYS A 71 -6.33 8.90 30.23
CA LYS A 71 -7.06 7.78 29.60
C LYS A 71 -8.59 7.87 29.72
N LEU A 72 -9.11 8.73 30.60
CA LEU A 72 -10.54 8.89 30.87
C LEU A 72 -11.15 10.13 30.20
N MET A 73 -10.39 10.96 29.53
CA MET A 73 -10.98 12.04 28.73
C MET A 73 -11.68 11.39 27.52
N ALA A 74 -13.00 11.54 27.45
CA ALA A 74 -13.78 11.11 26.30
C ALA A 74 -13.30 11.90 25.09
N GLN A 75 -12.90 11.20 24.05
CA GLN A 75 -12.49 11.81 22.80
C GLN A 75 -13.69 12.49 22.14
N SER A 76 -13.48 13.73 21.70
CA SER A 76 -14.54 14.55 21.12
C SER A 76 -14.28 14.78 19.64
N PRO A 77 -15.21 14.38 18.76
CA PRO A 77 -15.08 14.68 17.36
C PRO A 77 -15.25 16.18 17.11
N VAL A 78 -14.40 16.74 16.27
CA VAL A 78 -14.43 18.14 15.83
C VAL A 78 -14.92 18.28 14.41
N GLY A 79 -14.89 17.19 13.61
CA GLY A 79 -15.35 17.17 12.23
C GLY A 79 -15.83 15.80 11.77
N PHE A 80 -16.64 15.81 10.73
CA PHE A 80 -17.12 14.62 10.03
C PHE A 80 -17.05 14.88 8.52
N TYR A 81 -16.59 13.88 7.76
CA TYR A 81 -16.69 13.87 6.31
C TYR A 81 -17.33 12.55 5.85
N PRO A 82 -18.42 12.60 5.05
CA PRO A 82 -19.16 13.79 4.64
C PRO A 82 -19.73 14.55 5.84
N ASN A 83 -19.93 15.87 5.74
CA ASN A 83 -20.61 16.62 6.79
C ASN A 83 -22.01 16.05 7.07
N ASP A 84 -22.49 16.16 8.30
CA ASP A 84 -23.86 15.72 8.65
C ASP A 84 -24.89 16.50 7.81
N ASN A 85 -25.81 15.77 7.18
CA ASN A 85 -26.78 16.25 6.19
C ASN A 85 -26.17 16.81 4.89
N ALA A 86 -24.95 16.41 4.54
CA ALA A 86 -24.35 16.75 3.25
C ALA A 86 -25.11 16.11 2.08
N HIS A 87 -25.03 16.75 0.94
CA HIS A 87 -25.66 16.29 -0.30
C HIS A 87 -24.61 16.11 -1.39
N ASN A 88 -24.98 15.39 -2.44
CA ASN A 88 -24.14 15.17 -3.63
C ASN A 88 -22.81 14.47 -3.32
N ILE A 89 -22.84 13.48 -2.42
CA ILE A 89 -21.69 12.70 -2.01
C ILE A 89 -21.42 11.57 -3.00
N ASN A 90 -20.16 11.26 -3.25
CA ASN A 90 -19.76 10.12 -4.07
C ASN A 90 -20.17 8.80 -3.40
N ILE A 91 -20.60 7.82 -4.19
CA ILE A 91 -21.00 6.50 -3.66
C ILE A 91 -19.82 5.67 -3.14
N ASP A 92 -18.60 6.00 -3.53
CA ASP A 92 -17.35 5.39 -3.13
C ASP A 92 -16.62 6.17 -2.01
N THR A 93 -17.35 7.04 -1.31
CA THR A 93 -16.80 7.87 -0.23
C THR A 93 -16.38 7.03 0.97
N HIS A 94 -15.26 7.38 1.60
CA HIS A 94 -14.92 6.96 2.95
C HIS A 94 -15.58 7.89 3.97
N LEU A 95 -15.77 7.38 5.20
CA LEU A 95 -16.32 8.16 6.31
C LEU A 95 -15.18 8.59 7.22
N ILE A 96 -14.91 9.88 7.34
CA ILE A 96 -13.80 10.39 8.13
C ILE A 96 -14.33 11.12 9.36
N ILE A 97 -13.75 10.84 10.52
CA ILE A 97 -14.03 11.53 11.78
C ILE A 97 -12.74 12.16 12.27
N GLU A 98 -12.76 13.46 12.42
CA GLU A 98 -11.65 14.21 12.99
C GLU A 98 -11.92 14.49 14.47
N PHE A 99 -10.93 14.25 15.33
CA PHE A 99 -11.00 14.41 16.76
C PHE A 99 -10.10 15.56 17.25
N ASP A 100 -10.30 15.97 18.49
CA ASP A 100 -9.50 16.99 19.17
C ASP A 100 -8.10 16.50 19.61
N GLN A 101 -7.85 15.18 19.54
CA GLN A 101 -6.60 14.53 19.91
C GLN A 101 -6.39 13.23 19.13
N PRO A 102 -5.17 12.66 19.12
CA PRO A 102 -4.88 11.40 18.44
C PRO A 102 -5.76 10.26 18.91
N VAL A 103 -6.22 9.45 17.97
CA VAL A 103 -7.16 8.34 18.17
C VAL A 103 -6.58 7.00 17.72
N LYS A 104 -7.24 5.92 18.16
CA LYS A 104 -6.96 4.55 17.74
C LYS A 104 -8.25 3.83 17.37
N ALA A 105 -8.15 2.95 16.39
CA ALA A 105 -9.23 2.05 16.07
C ALA A 105 -9.55 1.17 17.27
N GLY A 106 -10.84 1.02 17.54
CA GLY A 106 -11.32 0.14 18.60
C GLY A 106 -11.45 -1.30 18.14
N SER A 107 -11.71 -2.18 19.08
CA SER A 107 -11.91 -3.62 18.83
C SER A 107 -13.32 -4.09 19.17
N LYS A 108 -14.27 -3.16 19.25
CA LYS A 108 -15.66 -3.41 19.64
C LYS A 108 -16.58 -2.44 18.96
N GLY A 109 -17.86 -2.73 19.03
CA GLY A 109 -18.85 -1.83 18.46
C GLY A 109 -19.15 -2.13 17.01
N ILE A 110 -20.14 -1.43 16.49
CA ILE A 110 -20.72 -1.69 15.19
C ILE A 110 -20.90 -0.36 14.45
N VAL A 111 -20.49 -0.33 13.19
CA VAL A 111 -20.92 0.67 12.23
C VAL A 111 -22.07 0.07 11.42
N THR A 112 -23.19 0.81 11.32
CA THR A 112 -24.36 0.39 10.55
C THR A 112 -24.70 1.46 9.54
N VAL A 113 -24.87 1.07 8.29
CA VAL A 113 -25.32 1.93 7.20
C VAL A 113 -26.76 1.58 6.86
N LEU A 114 -27.67 2.47 7.17
CA LEU A 114 -29.09 2.36 6.85
C LEU A 114 -29.39 3.22 5.62
N ASP A 115 -29.78 2.59 4.54
CA ASP A 115 -30.38 3.27 3.40
C ASP A 115 -31.81 3.72 3.78
N LYS A 116 -31.98 5.02 3.93
CA LYS A 116 -33.26 5.64 4.30
C LYS A 116 -34.27 5.63 3.16
N THR A 117 -33.79 5.59 1.93
CA THR A 117 -34.63 5.56 0.72
C THR A 117 -35.36 4.22 0.61
N THR A 118 -34.67 3.13 0.90
CA THR A 118 -35.24 1.76 0.85
C THR A 118 -35.60 1.20 2.23
N ASN A 119 -35.22 1.88 3.30
CA ASN A 119 -35.35 1.47 4.69
C ASN A 119 -34.66 0.11 5.01
N LYS A 120 -33.50 -0.13 4.41
CA LYS A 120 -32.72 -1.36 4.57
C LYS A 120 -31.33 -1.05 5.12
N VAL A 121 -30.84 -1.92 6.02
CA VAL A 121 -29.41 -1.92 6.39
C VAL A 121 -28.65 -2.52 5.22
N VAL A 122 -27.78 -1.71 4.60
CA VAL A 122 -27.00 -2.10 3.42
C VAL A 122 -25.59 -2.49 3.78
N ASP A 123 -25.06 -1.98 4.89
CA ASP A 123 -23.74 -2.36 5.38
C ASP A 123 -23.71 -2.44 6.91
N LYS A 124 -22.93 -3.38 7.42
CA LYS A 124 -22.73 -3.58 8.85
C LYS A 124 -21.32 -4.09 9.13
N ILE A 125 -20.55 -3.29 9.83
CA ILE A 125 -19.18 -3.61 10.23
C ILE A 125 -19.16 -3.88 11.73
N ASP A 126 -18.73 -5.06 12.13
CA ASP A 126 -18.56 -5.48 13.54
C ASP A 126 -17.07 -5.44 13.88
N MET A 127 -16.66 -4.46 14.69
CA MET A 127 -15.27 -4.26 15.09
C MET A 127 -14.71 -5.36 16.00
N SER A 128 -15.54 -6.30 16.48
CA SER A 128 -15.05 -7.48 17.18
C SER A 128 -14.44 -8.54 16.26
N ILE A 129 -14.68 -8.41 14.95
CA ILE A 129 -14.07 -9.23 13.91
C ILE A 129 -12.76 -8.56 13.49
N PRO A 130 -11.59 -9.21 13.61
CA PRO A 130 -10.31 -8.62 13.25
C PRO A 130 -10.22 -8.38 11.73
N ALA A 131 -9.41 -7.40 11.34
CA ALA A 131 -9.22 -7.00 9.94
C ALA A 131 -8.67 -8.14 9.06
N GLY A 132 -7.65 -8.83 9.54
CA GLY A 132 -7.00 -9.92 8.82
C GLY A 132 -5.93 -10.62 9.67
N PRO A 133 -5.21 -11.58 9.12
CA PRO A 133 -4.07 -12.22 9.76
C PRO A 133 -2.96 -11.21 10.07
N THR A 134 -2.18 -11.49 11.11
CA THR A 134 -1.01 -10.70 11.51
C THR A 134 0.27 -11.54 11.41
N GLU A 135 1.44 -10.92 11.50
CA GLU A 135 2.72 -11.65 11.49
C GLU A 135 2.82 -12.70 12.60
N ALA A 136 2.26 -12.44 13.78
CA ALA A 136 2.22 -13.41 14.87
C ALA A 136 1.41 -14.67 14.48
N GLN A 137 0.40 -14.50 13.66
CA GLN A 137 -0.39 -15.60 13.10
C GLN A 137 0.34 -16.25 11.91
N HIS A 138 1.17 -15.49 11.20
CA HIS A 138 2.03 -16.00 10.14
C HIS A 138 3.09 -16.99 10.64
N ALA A 139 3.54 -16.86 11.85
CA ALA A 139 4.43 -17.83 12.48
C ALA A 139 3.80 -19.23 12.68
N ASN A 140 2.49 -19.36 12.51
CA ASN A 140 1.78 -20.63 12.50
C ASN A 140 1.34 -20.96 11.05
N PRO A 141 2.09 -21.82 10.32
CA PRO A 141 1.81 -22.12 8.92
C PRO A 141 0.39 -22.70 8.70
N ASP A 142 -0.11 -23.52 9.62
CA ASP A 142 -1.47 -24.10 9.51
C ASP A 142 -2.56 -23.04 9.65
N ALA A 143 -2.25 -21.92 10.29
CA ALA A 143 -3.21 -20.86 10.52
C ALA A 143 -3.36 -19.89 9.35
N ILE A 144 -2.33 -19.79 8.49
CA ILE A 144 -2.25 -18.75 7.45
C ILE A 144 -2.66 -19.27 6.10
N TYR A 145 -2.12 -20.43 5.79
CA TYR A 145 -2.34 -21.05 4.50
C TYR A 145 -3.56 -21.98 4.51
N THR A 146 -4.24 -22.07 5.63
CA THR A 146 -5.56 -22.69 5.66
C THR A 146 -6.53 -21.68 5.03
N PRO A 147 -6.97 -21.92 3.82
CA PRO A 147 -7.85 -21.04 3.13
C PRO A 147 -9.14 -20.89 3.92
N VAL A 148 -9.60 -19.70 4.12
CA VAL A 148 -10.85 -19.41 4.80
C VAL A 148 -11.98 -19.59 3.81
N PRO A 149 -13.00 -20.42 4.07
CA PRO A 149 -14.18 -20.41 3.23
C PRO A 149 -14.78 -19.04 3.28
N TYR A 150 -14.85 -18.53 2.12
CA TYR A 150 -15.43 -17.30 1.82
C TYR A 150 -16.93 -17.47 1.76
N ILE A 151 -17.56 -17.44 2.91
CA ILE A 151 -19.01 -17.33 2.98
C ILE A 151 -19.35 -15.85 3.06
N TYR A 152 -19.38 -15.21 1.92
CA TYR A 152 -20.23 -14.07 1.81
C TYR A 152 -21.67 -14.56 1.96
N LYS A 153 -22.34 -14.07 2.96
CA LYS A 153 -23.79 -14.04 2.89
C LYS A 153 -24.10 -13.03 1.80
N VAL A 154 -24.52 -13.56 0.67
CA VAL A 154 -24.96 -12.78 -0.52
C VAL A 154 -25.95 -11.68 -0.13
N GLU A 155 -26.64 -11.84 0.97
CA GLU A 155 -27.56 -10.87 1.59
C GLU A 155 -26.90 -9.55 2.01
N ASN A 156 -25.61 -9.54 2.26
CA ASN A 156 -24.87 -8.36 2.69
C ASN A 156 -23.99 -7.74 1.59
N ILE A 157 -23.93 -8.38 0.42
CA ILE A 157 -23.11 -7.94 -0.69
C ILE A 157 -24.00 -7.73 -1.90
N THR A 158 -24.51 -6.55 -2.01
CA THR A 158 -25.05 -6.04 -3.26
C THR A 158 -23.94 -5.54 -4.17
N ASN A 159 -22.82 -6.26 -4.28
CA ASN A 159 -21.81 -5.88 -5.24
C ASN A 159 -22.36 -6.15 -6.65
N ARG A 160 -22.95 -5.15 -7.23
CA ARG A 160 -23.62 -5.18 -8.53
C ARG A 160 -22.66 -5.41 -9.67
N ASN A 161 -21.38 -5.26 -9.41
CA ASN A 161 -20.32 -5.50 -10.37
C ASN A 161 -19.74 -6.92 -10.23
N THR A 162 -20.19 -7.72 -9.25
CA THR A 162 -19.76 -9.12 -9.16
C THR A 162 -20.20 -9.89 -10.39
N ARG A 163 -19.24 -10.51 -11.02
CA ARG A 163 -19.45 -11.45 -12.11
C ARG A 163 -19.05 -12.83 -11.64
N PRO A 164 -19.66 -13.90 -12.20
CA PRO A 164 -19.13 -15.24 -12.02
C PRO A 164 -17.68 -15.21 -12.49
N GLY A 165 -16.76 -15.30 -11.58
CA GLY A 165 -15.34 -15.41 -11.81
C GLY A 165 -14.81 -16.67 -11.16
N THR A 166 -13.56 -16.95 -11.39
CA THR A 166 -12.88 -17.98 -10.61
C THR A 166 -12.83 -17.47 -9.17
N PRO A 167 -13.43 -18.18 -8.21
CA PRO A 167 -13.32 -17.81 -6.82
C PRO A 167 -11.86 -17.70 -6.49
N SER A 168 -11.45 -16.57 -5.99
CA SER A 168 -10.09 -16.48 -5.54
C SER A 168 -9.97 -17.40 -4.34
N GLY A 169 -9.16 -18.37 -4.48
CA GLY A 169 -8.67 -19.26 -3.50
C GLY A 169 -9.51 -19.52 -2.35
N ALA A 170 -10.36 -20.23 -2.78
CA ALA A 170 -11.09 -20.67 -1.84
C ALA A 170 -10.49 -21.54 -0.81
N ALA A 171 -10.44 -21.35 -0.04
CA ALA A 171 -10.65 -21.44 1.11
C ALA A 171 -10.95 -22.76 1.78
N LYS A 172 -9.98 -23.37 2.31
CA LYS A 172 -10.25 -24.27 3.44
C LYS A 172 -10.73 -23.44 4.63
N GLU A 173 -11.69 -23.94 5.39
CA GLU A 173 -12.25 -23.24 6.54
C GLU A 173 -11.22 -22.91 7.60
N ASP A 174 -10.87 -21.63 7.74
CA ASP A 174 -10.35 -21.13 9.01
C ASP A 174 -11.56 -20.85 9.92
N LYS A 175 -11.56 -21.38 11.10
CA LYS A 175 -12.60 -21.10 12.11
C LYS A 175 -12.63 -19.62 12.55
N ARG A 176 -11.55 -18.88 12.26
CA ARG A 176 -11.46 -17.44 12.54
C ARG A 176 -12.23 -16.67 11.49
N LYS A 177 -12.93 -15.64 11.94
CA LYS A 177 -13.60 -14.69 11.05
C LYS A 177 -12.73 -13.45 10.92
N TYR A 178 -12.57 -12.98 9.70
CA TYR A 178 -11.90 -11.72 9.39
C TYR A 178 -12.84 -10.79 8.62
N GLN A 179 -12.54 -9.50 8.67
CA GLN A 179 -13.20 -8.54 7.80
C GLN A 179 -12.86 -8.85 6.35
N LYS A 180 -13.87 -8.82 5.48
CA LYS A 180 -13.67 -9.13 4.06
C LYS A 180 -14.56 -8.26 3.20
N THR A 181 -14.01 -7.80 2.08
CA THR A 181 -14.76 -7.09 1.05
C THR A 181 -14.49 -7.68 -0.32
N ILE A 182 -15.39 -7.47 -1.26
CA ILE A 182 -15.21 -7.89 -2.66
C ILE A 182 -14.73 -6.68 -3.45
N ILE A 183 -13.67 -6.87 -4.24
CA ILE A 183 -13.08 -5.82 -5.06
C ILE A 183 -12.87 -6.36 -6.47
N GLY A 184 -12.87 -5.49 -7.47
CA GLY A 184 -12.47 -5.81 -8.85
C GLY A 184 -13.54 -6.50 -9.69
N GLY A 185 -14.80 -6.43 -9.28
CA GLY A 185 -15.92 -6.94 -10.06
C GLY A 185 -16.03 -8.46 -10.15
N PHE A 186 -15.35 -9.19 -9.27
CA PHE A 186 -15.39 -10.65 -9.14
C PHE A 186 -15.77 -11.04 -7.71
N SER A 187 -16.00 -12.33 -7.47
CA SER A 187 -16.26 -12.85 -6.12
C SER A 187 -14.99 -13.02 -5.28
N ASP A 188 -13.91 -12.38 -5.65
CA ASP A 188 -12.69 -12.37 -4.87
C ASP A 188 -12.85 -11.58 -3.58
N ALA A 189 -12.42 -12.18 -2.49
CA ALA A 189 -12.46 -11.56 -1.18
C ALA A 189 -11.09 -11.11 -0.73
N PHE A 190 -11.06 -9.92 -0.18
CA PHE A 190 -9.87 -9.35 0.42
C PHE A 190 -10.13 -9.03 1.87
N HIS A 191 -9.16 -9.31 2.72
CA HIS A 191 -9.14 -8.73 4.04
C HIS A 191 -8.94 -7.22 3.92
N PHE A 192 -9.61 -6.46 4.78
CA PHE A 192 -9.48 -5.02 4.81
C PHE A 192 -9.57 -4.48 6.23
N TYR A 193 -8.99 -3.33 6.46
CA TYR A 193 -9.12 -2.60 7.71
C TYR A 193 -10.39 -1.76 7.67
N PRO A 194 -11.40 -2.05 8.51
CA PRO A 194 -12.64 -1.28 8.49
C PRO A 194 -12.47 0.11 9.11
N VAL A 195 -11.45 0.31 9.94
CA VAL A 195 -11.09 1.61 10.51
C VAL A 195 -9.58 1.72 10.56
N ILE A 196 -9.06 2.77 9.93
CA ILE A 196 -7.65 3.15 10.01
C ILE A 196 -7.57 4.51 10.70
N CYS A 197 -6.63 4.67 11.61
CA CYS A 197 -6.44 5.92 12.34
C CYS A 197 -5.03 6.48 12.09
N HIS A 198 -4.99 7.73 11.64
CA HIS A 198 -3.76 8.52 11.53
C HIS A 198 -3.92 9.77 12.38
N ASP A 199 -3.03 9.94 13.36
CA ASP A 199 -3.08 11.04 14.32
C ASP A 199 -4.49 11.22 14.92
N ASN A 200 -5.14 12.34 14.66
CA ASN A 200 -6.48 12.68 15.15
C ASN A 200 -7.62 12.31 14.19
N LYS A 201 -7.34 11.59 13.10
CA LYS A 201 -8.35 11.17 12.12
C LYS A 201 -8.59 9.67 12.18
N ALA A 202 -9.86 9.29 12.17
CA ALA A 202 -10.31 7.92 11.99
C ALA A 202 -11.09 7.83 10.67
N THR A 203 -10.58 7.05 9.73
CA THR A 203 -11.24 6.75 8.45
C THR A 203 -11.95 5.41 8.56
N ILE A 204 -13.24 5.39 8.26
CA ILE A 204 -14.06 4.18 8.22
C ILE A 204 -14.27 3.79 6.76
N TYR A 205 -13.85 2.59 6.43
CA TYR A 205 -13.97 1.98 5.11
C TYR A 205 -15.21 1.09 5.09
N LEU A 206 -16.18 1.44 4.28
CA LEU A 206 -17.34 0.59 4.02
C LEU A 206 -16.92 -0.59 3.13
N HIS A 207 -17.72 -1.65 3.13
CA HIS A 207 -17.55 -2.67 2.10
C HIS A 207 -17.71 -2.06 0.71
N ASN A 208 -16.96 -2.56 -0.26
CA ASN A 208 -16.95 -1.99 -1.60
C ASN A 208 -18.34 -2.03 -2.26
N ASN A 209 -18.74 -0.96 -2.93
CA ASN A 209 -19.99 -0.82 -3.68
C ASN A 209 -21.28 -0.96 -2.86
N MET A 210 -21.29 -0.54 -1.59
CA MET A 210 -22.47 -0.63 -0.72
C MET A 210 -23.45 0.53 -0.89
N LEU A 211 -23.02 1.68 -1.42
CA LEU A 211 -23.86 2.84 -1.60
C LEU A 211 -24.39 2.96 -3.03
N ASP A 212 -25.61 3.49 -3.16
CA ASP A 212 -26.32 3.75 -4.41
C ASP A 212 -26.38 5.22 -4.74
N TYR A 213 -26.56 5.55 -6.00
CA TYR A 213 -26.85 6.92 -6.45
C TYR A 213 -28.27 7.34 -6.09
N GLY A 214 -28.42 8.60 -5.65
CA GLY A 214 -29.71 9.22 -5.36
C GLY A 214 -30.35 8.77 -4.05
N HIS A 215 -29.59 8.16 -3.14
CA HIS A 215 -30.10 7.65 -1.88
C HIS A 215 -29.65 8.49 -0.68
N GLU A 216 -30.49 8.55 0.34
CA GLU A 216 -30.16 9.10 1.66
C GLU A 216 -29.69 7.95 2.57
N TYR A 217 -28.56 8.16 3.23
CA TYR A 217 -27.98 7.20 4.18
C TYR A 217 -27.93 7.77 5.59
N GLU A 218 -28.20 6.92 6.57
CA GLU A 218 -27.98 7.18 7.99
C GLU A 218 -26.93 6.21 8.52
N ILE A 219 -25.82 6.78 9.01
CA ILE A 219 -24.73 6.04 9.63
C ILE A 219 -24.93 6.05 11.15
N LYS A 220 -24.88 4.88 11.77
CA LYS A 220 -24.89 4.71 13.22
C LYS A 220 -23.61 4.05 13.66
N ILE A 221 -22.92 4.69 14.59
CA ILE A 221 -21.64 4.21 15.10
C ILE A 221 -21.79 4.01 16.60
N SER A 222 -21.63 2.77 17.04
CA SER A 222 -21.72 2.44 18.46
C SER A 222 -20.40 2.70 19.19
N LYS A 223 -20.47 2.75 20.52
CA LYS A 223 -19.29 2.87 21.37
C LYS A 223 -18.28 1.75 21.08
N GLY A 224 -17.00 2.12 21.01
CA GLY A 224 -15.89 1.16 20.88
C GLY A 224 -15.41 0.93 19.43
N VAL A 225 -15.99 1.60 18.43
CA VAL A 225 -15.47 1.65 17.05
C VAL A 225 -14.17 2.45 16.98
N VAL A 226 -14.11 3.54 17.75
CA VAL A 226 -12.88 4.30 18.02
C VAL A 226 -12.66 4.25 19.54
N GLU A 227 -11.43 4.03 19.97
CA GLU A 227 -11.10 3.97 21.39
C GLU A 227 -11.41 5.29 22.09
N GLY A 228 -12.01 5.21 23.29
CA GLY A 228 -12.34 6.40 24.08
C GLY A 228 -13.57 7.18 23.62
N TRP A 229 -14.16 6.86 22.46
CA TRP A 229 -15.34 7.54 21.92
C TRP A 229 -16.63 6.75 22.13
N ASN A 230 -17.72 7.51 22.41
CA ASN A 230 -19.03 6.91 22.68
C ASN A 230 -19.88 6.61 21.44
N GLY A 231 -19.35 6.95 20.25
CA GLY A 231 -20.04 6.74 18.99
C GLY A 231 -20.98 7.89 18.59
N LYS A 232 -21.67 7.73 17.47
CA LYS A 232 -22.65 8.66 16.92
C LYS A 232 -23.97 7.93 16.62
N LYS A 233 -25.08 8.46 17.15
CA LYS A 233 -26.39 7.82 17.01
C LYS A 233 -27.01 8.01 15.62
N SER A 234 -26.67 9.11 14.96
CA SER A 234 -27.17 9.43 13.63
C SER A 234 -26.20 10.39 12.93
N TRP A 235 -25.84 10.06 11.71
CA TRP A 235 -25.00 10.86 10.81
C TRP A 235 -25.53 10.60 9.40
N LYS A 236 -25.98 11.64 8.71
CA LYS A 236 -26.71 11.49 7.46
C LYS A 236 -26.02 12.19 6.32
N PHE A 237 -26.20 11.66 5.12
CA PHE A 237 -25.84 12.31 3.87
C PHE A 237 -26.66 11.73 2.71
N THR A 238 -26.68 12.46 1.59
CA THR A 238 -27.33 12.02 0.34
C THR A 238 -26.26 11.90 -0.74
N THR A 239 -26.28 10.80 -1.47
CA THR A 239 -25.36 10.56 -2.58
C THR A 239 -25.74 11.36 -3.82
N LYS A 240 -24.79 11.46 -4.78
CA LYS A 240 -25.06 12.03 -6.12
C LYS A 240 -26.26 11.36 -6.75
N ALA A 241 -27.07 12.14 -7.47
CA ALA A 241 -28.31 11.64 -8.06
C ALA A 241 -28.11 10.52 -9.08
N MET A 242 -27.01 10.55 -9.82
CA MET A 242 -26.69 9.57 -10.86
C MET A 242 -25.18 9.41 -11.08
N ALA A 243 -24.83 8.28 -11.65
CA ALA A 243 -23.47 8.01 -12.11
C ALA A 243 -23.04 8.99 -13.23
N PRO A 244 -21.73 9.19 -13.42
CA PRO A 244 -21.23 9.85 -14.62
C PRO A 244 -21.76 9.17 -15.88
N SER A 245 -22.09 9.95 -16.93
CA SER A 245 -22.55 9.41 -18.21
C SER A 245 -21.53 8.40 -18.76
N LYS A 246 -22.02 7.29 -19.30
CA LYS A 246 -21.17 6.27 -19.95
C LYS A 246 -20.43 6.80 -21.17
N ASP A 247 -20.87 7.91 -21.76
CA ASP A 247 -20.23 8.57 -22.91
C ASP A 247 -19.03 9.42 -22.50
N LYS A 248 -18.87 9.74 -21.21
CA LYS A 248 -17.68 10.47 -20.74
C LYS A 248 -16.41 9.74 -21.14
N THR A 249 -15.49 10.45 -21.78
CA THR A 249 -14.14 9.96 -22.11
C THR A 249 -13.14 10.20 -20.99
N LYS A 250 -13.46 11.11 -20.05
CA LYS A 250 -12.62 11.41 -18.88
C LYS A 250 -13.49 11.52 -17.64
N VAL A 251 -13.10 10.82 -16.57
CA VAL A 251 -13.63 10.98 -15.22
C VAL A 251 -12.53 11.46 -14.28
N VAL A 252 -12.93 12.11 -13.19
CA VAL A 252 -12.02 12.71 -12.21
C VAL A 252 -12.18 12.00 -10.87
N VAL A 253 -11.07 11.56 -10.32
CA VAL A 253 -10.96 11.06 -8.94
C VAL A 253 -10.36 12.16 -8.06
N ALA A 254 -11.00 12.44 -6.93
CA ALA A 254 -10.51 13.43 -5.97
C ALA A 254 -10.84 12.98 -4.54
N ALA A 255 -9.81 12.83 -3.69
CA ALA A 255 -9.95 12.36 -2.31
C ALA A 255 -10.86 13.26 -1.45
N ASP A 256 -10.95 14.54 -1.79
CA ASP A 256 -11.83 15.52 -1.14
C ASP A 256 -13.31 15.43 -1.56
N GLY A 257 -13.66 14.45 -2.43
CA GLY A 257 -15.02 14.26 -2.95
C GLY A 257 -15.44 15.21 -4.05
N SER A 258 -14.58 16.14 -4.49
CA SER A 258 -14.90 17.11 -5.54
C SER A 258 -14.93 16.52 -6.96
N GLY A 259 -14.37 15.31 -7.14
CA GLY A 259 -14.34 14.58 -8.40
C GLY A 259 -15.65 13.85 -8.74
N ASP A 260 -15.65 13.14 -9.85
CA ASP A 260 -16.70 12.18 -10.20
C ASP A 260 -16.74 11.01 -9.19
N PHE A 261 -15.56 10.64 -8.68
CA PHE A 261 -15.31 9.60 -7.67
C PHE A 261 -14.39 10.13 -6.58
N SER A 262 -14.43 9.52 -5.40
CA SER A 262 -13.53 9.80 -4.28
C SER A 262 -12.31 8.88 -4.29
N THR A 263 -12.41 7.70 -4.92
CA THR A 263 -11.42 6.64 -4.92
C THR A 263 -11.07 6.19 -6.34
N LEU A 264 -9.85 5.69 -6.52
CA LEU A 264 -9.45 5.06 -7.77
C LEU A 264 -10.24 3.77 -8.02
N GLN A 265 -10.50 2.98 -6.95
CA GLN A 265 -11.31 1.76 -7.06
C GLN A 265 -12.72 2.06 -7.57
N GLY A 266 -13.39 3.10 -7.05
CA GLY A 266 -14.73 3.49 -7.49
C GLY A 266 -14.77 3.88 -8.97
N ALA A 267 -13.75 4.61 -9.44
CA ALA A 267 -13.61 4.94 -10.86
C ALA A 267 -13.39 3.69 -11.73
N MET A 268 -12.55 2.74 -11.26
CA MET A 268 -12.28 1.50 -11.99
C MET A 268 -13.49 0.54 -12.00
N ASP A 269 -14.31 0.54 -10.95
CA ASP A 269 -15.57 -0.22 -10.92
C ASP A 269 -16.61 0.35 -11.90
N TRP A 270 -16.63 1.68 -12.07
CA TRP A 270 -17.48 2.33 -13.07
C TRP A 270 -16.99 2.09 -14.50
N MET A 271 -15.67 2.00 -14.69
CA MET A 271 -15.04 1.85 -16.01
C MET A 271 -15.52 0.57 -16.69
N PRO A 272 -15.99 0.62 -17.94
CA PRO A 272 -16.39 -0.59 -18.66
C PRO A 272 -15.18 -1.51 -18.86
N ASP A 273 -15.48 -2.81 -18.94
CA ASP A 273 -14.47 -3.78 -19.34
C ASP A 273 -14.24 -3.74 -20.84
N SER A 274 -13.02 -3.99 -21.24
CA SER A 274 -12.67 -4.29 -22.63
C SER A 274 -13.26 -3.28 -23.65
N LEU A 275 -12.88 -2.01 -23.52
CA LEU A 275 -13.12 -1.04 -24.59
C LEU A 275 -12.53 -1.57 -25.89
N SER A 276 -13.17 -1.30 -27.01
CA SER A 276 -12.92 -2.03 -28.28
C SER A 276 -11.66 -1.60 -29.00
N SER A 277 -11.20 -0.36 -28.81
CA SER A 277 -10.06 0.20 -29.54
C SER A 277 -9.50 1.44 -28.87
N GLU A 278 -8.34 1.89 -29.38
CA GLU A 278 -7.72 3.16 -28.94
C GLU A 278 -8.65 4.37 -29.11
N ALA A 279 -9.47 4.39 -30.16
CA ALA A 279 -10.45 5.48 -30.37
C ALA A 279 -11.51 5.56 -29.24
N CYS A 280 -11.71 4.47 -28.52
CA CYS A 280 -12.64 4.39 -27.38
C CYS A 280 -11.97 4.64 -26.03
N ARG A 281 -10.66 4.92 -26.01
CA ARG A 281 -9.89 5.09 -24.77
C ARG A 281 -10.55 6.09 -23.82
N LYS A 282 -10.58 5.69 -22.54
CA LYS A 282 -11.08 6.54 -21.46
C LYS A 282 -9.96 6.85 -20.47
N THR A 283 -10.05 8.02 -19.88
CA THR A 283 -9.10 8.49 -18.88
C THR A 283 -9.73 8.58 -17.50
N VAL A 284 -9.09 7.99 -16.52
CA VAL A 284 -9.30 8.25 -15.10
C VAL A 284 -8.22 9.25 -14.68
N PHE A 285 -8.61 10.48 -14.44
CA PHE A 285 -7.69 11.53 -13.98
C PHE A 285 -7.76 11.64 -12.47
N VAL A 286 -6.64 11.39 -11.80
CA VAL A 286 -6.52 11.38 -10.34
C VAL A 286 -5.87 12.68 -9.89
N LYS A 287 -6.61 13.50 -9.15
CA LYS A 287 -6.10 14.75 -8.60
C LYS A 287 -5.05 14.48 -7.51
N ASN A 288 -4.22 15.50 -7.24
CA ASN A 288 -3.31 15.47 -6.12
C ASN A 288 -4.05 15.13 -4.83
N GLY A 289 -3.55 14.13 -4.11
CA GLY A 289 -4.17 13.61 -2.90
C GLY A 289 -3.55 12.31 -2.43
N ASP A 290 -3.92 11.97 -1.22
CA ASP A 290 -3.55 10.75 -0.53
C ASP A 290 -4.76 9.79 -0.58
N TYR A 291 -4.57 8.63 -1.21
CA TYR A 291 -5.61 7.64 -1.49
C TYR A 291 -5.28 6.33 -0.78
N GLU A 292 -5.65 6.26 0.50
CA GLU A 292 -5.47 5.05 1.31
C GLU A 292 -6.56 4.02 0.96
N GLU A 293 -6.31 3.24 -0.06
CA GLU A 293 -7.27 2.27 -0.57
C GLU A 293 -6.60 1.04 -1.20
N LEU A 294 -7.25 -0.12 -1.10
CA LEU A 294 -6.85 -1.35 -1.78
C LEU A 294 -7.51 -1.38 -3.16
N VAL A 295 -6.69 -1.35 -4.22
CA VAL A 295 -7.19 -1.20 -5.60
C VAL A 295 -6.94 -2.46 -6.42
N TYR A 296 -8.02 -3.13 -6.81
CA TYR A 296 -7.96 -4.33 -7.65
C TYR A 296 -9.00 -4.26 -8.77
N PHE A 297 -8.55 -4.41 -10.01
CA PHE A 297 -9.44 -4.44 -11.17
C PHE A 297 -8.96 -5.42 -12.24
N ARG A 298 -9.93 -5.87 -13.07
CA ARG A 298 -9.70 -6.88 -14.12
C ARG A 298 -10.32 -6.48 -15.44
N ASN A 299 -9.81 -7.11 -16.51
CA ASN A 299 -10.37 -7.09 -17.86
C ASN A 299 -10.51 -5.67 -18.45
N LYS A 300 -9.72 -4.71 -17.99
CA LYS A 300 -9.73 -3.36 -18.55
C LYS A 300 -8.84 -3.30 -19.79
N ARG A 301 -9.34 -2.62 -20.81
CA ARG A 301 -8.59 -2.34 -22.04
C ARG A 301 -8.79 -0.90 -22.46
N PHE A 302 -7.74 -0.30 -23.03
CA PHE A 302 -7.75 1.08 -23.50
C PHE A 302 -8.19 2.09 -22.43
N VAL A 303 -7.68 1.92 -21.22
CA VAL A 303 -7.90 2.86 -20.13
C VAL A 303 -6.58 3.52 -19.75
N THR A 304 -6.61 4.83 -19.58
CA THR A 304 -5.51 5.61 -19.02
C THR A 304 -5.83 5.96 -17.57
N ILE A 305 -4.95 5.62 -16.65
CA ILE A 305 -4.93 6.13 -15.27
C ILE A 305 -3.83 7.19 -15.22
N GLN A 306 -4.22 8.43 -15.01
CA GLN A 306 -3.31 9.57 -15.04
C GLN A 306 -3.44 10.38 -13.77
N GLY A 307 -2.41 10.38 -12.94
CA GLY A 307 -2.26 11.30 -11.83
C GLY A 307 -1.95 12.72 -12.30
N GLU A 308 -2.27 13.69 -11.48
CA GLU A 308 -1.93 15.09 -11.69
C GLU A 308 -0.42 15.31 -11.53
N SER A 309 0.21 14.67 -10.52
CA SER A 309 1.66 14.63 -10.36
C SER A 309 2.11 13.35 -9.65
N MET A 310 3.25 12.80 -10.04
CA MET A 310 3.78 11.55 -9.51
C MET A 310 4.00 11.59 -7.99
N ASP A 311 4.56 12.70 -7.48
CA ASP A 311 4.98 12.79 -6.08
C ASP A 311 3.84 13.09 -5.09
N VAL A 312 2.68 13.51 -5.58
CA VAL A 312 1.56 13.97 -4.74
C VAL A 312 0.30 13.11 -4.92
N VAL A 313 0.18 12.40 -6.03
CA VAL A 313 -0.89 11.40 -6.20
C VAL A 313 -0.36 10.07 -5.69
N VAL A 314 -0.68 9.73 -4.45
CA VAL A 314 -0.22 8.49 -3.81
C VAL A 314 -1.41 7.59 -3.53
N VAL A 315 -1.42 6.42 -4.18
CA VAL A 315 -2.39 5.35 -3.90
C VAL A 315 -1.67 4.30 -3.10
N HIS A 316 -2.10 4.09 -1.86
CA HIS A 316 -1.40 3.20 -0.94
C HIS A 316 -2.35 2.40 -0.04
N TYR A 317 -1.86 1.29 0.48
CA TYR A 317 -2.62 0.50 1.45
C TYR A 317 -1.70 -0.43 2.25
N PRO A 318 -1.99 -0.68 3.55
CA PRO A 318 -1.24 -1.64 4.36
C PRO A 318 -1.59 -3.08 3.96
N ASN A 319 -0.99 -3.57 2.88
CA ASN A 319 -1.21 -4.90 2.33
C ASN A 319 0.10 -5.66 2.11
N ASN A 320 0.09 -6.95 2.40
CA ASN A 320 1.21 -7.87 2.16
C ASN A 320 0.71 -9.32 2.10
N GLU A 321 1.64 -10.28 1.89
CA GLU A 321 1.34 -11.71 1.83
C GLU A 321 0.76 -12.26 3.14
N VAL A 322 1.08 -11.67 4.30
CA VAL A 322 0.50 -12.08 5.58
C VAL A 322 -0.96 -11.67 5.69
N PHE A 323 -1.25 -10.44 5.30
CA PHE A 323 -2.60 -9.88 5.43
C PHE A 323 -3.57 -10.42 4.39
N ASN A 324 -3.15 -10.50 3.13
CA ASN A 324 -3.90 -11.09 2.03
C ASN A 324 -3.08 -12.18 1.34
N PRO A 325 -2.94 -13.36 1.97
CA PRO A 325 -2.16 -14.46 1.40
C PRO A 325 -2.72 -14.93 0.07
N HIS A 326 -1.83 -15.33 -0.82
CA HIS A 326 -2.26 -15.95 -2.07
C HIS A 326 -2.92 -17.32 -1.78
N PRO A 327 -3.88 -17.71 -2.59
CA PRO A 327 -4.58 -18.96 -2.40
C PRO A 327 -3.68 -20.18 -2.62
N VAL A 328 -3.72 -21.13 -1.70
CA VAL A 328 -2.88 -22.34 -1.77
C VAL A 328 -3.24 -23.23 -2.96
N ASP A 329 -4.52 -23.29 -3.28
CA ASP A 329 -5.07 -24.22 -4.31
C ASP A 329 -5.11 -23.60 -5.72
N ILE A 330 -4.75 -22.33 -5.87
CA ILE A 330 -4.68 -21.68 -7.18
C ILE A 330 -3.22 -21.56 -7.59
N LYS A 331 -2.91 -22.02 -8.78
CA LYS A 331 -1.63 -21.77 -9.42
C LYS A 331 -1.57 -20.31 -9.84
N THR A 332 -1.21 -19.48 -8.88
CA THR A 332 -1.02 -18.06 -9.10
C THR A 332 -0.05 -17.83 -10.24
N ASN A 333 -0.32 -16.88 -11.11
CA ASN A 333 0.44 -16.57 -12.33
C ASN A 333 0.40 -17.64 -13.43
N GLU A 334 -0.36 -18.71 -13.28
CA GLU A 334 -0.41 -19.81 -14.26
C GLU A 334 -1.77 -19.92 -14.94
N LEU A 335 -2.82 -19.39 -14.31
CA LEU A 335 -4.16 -19.41 -14.88
C LEU A 335 -4.57 -18.00 -15.28
N LYS A 336 -4.91 -17.86 -16.57
CA LYS A 336 -5.43 -16.59 -17.10
C LYS A 336 -6.71 -16.18 -16.36
N GLY A 337 -6.79 -14.92 -15.96
CA GLY A 337 -7.98 -14.37 -15.28
C GLY A 337 -8.06 -14.64 -13.78
N THR A 338 -7.04 -15.25 -13.17
CA THR A 338 -6.91 -15.31 -11.71
C THR A 338 -5.98 -14.21 -11.24
N PHE A 339 -6.24 -13.66 -10.04
CA PHE A 339 -5.23 -12.80 -9.45
C PHE A 339 -4.01 -13.63 -9.10
N PRO A 340 -2.84 -13.27 -9.66
CA PRO A 340 -1.62 -14.02 -9.42
C PRO A 340 -1.13 -13.90 -7.97
N SER A 341 -1.47 -12.78 -7.32
CA SER A 341 -1.16 -12.46 -5.95
C SER A 341 -2.24 -11.52 -5.41
N ARG A 342 -2.39 -11.45 -4.09
CA ARG A 342 -3.34 -10.55 -3.41
C ARG A 342 -2.66 -9.57 -2.46
N ARG A 343 -1.35 -9.55 -2.46
CA ARG A 343 -0.51 -8.81 -1.53
C ARG A 343 -0.11 -7.42 -2.02
N ALA A 344 -0.45 -7.07 -3.28
CA ALA A 344 -0.21 -5.73 -3.81
C ALA A 344 -1.19 -4.70 -3.25
N ALA A 345 -0.75 -3.46 -3.11
CA ALA A 345 -1.65 -2.36 -2.83
C ALA A 345 -2.55 -2.05 -4.04
N VAL A 346 -1.97 -2.09 -5.24
CA VAL A 346 -2.68 -1.88 -6.51
C VAL A 346 -2.43 -3.05 -7.46
N ALA A 347 -3.48 -3.62 -8.02
CA ALA A 347 -3.37 -4.72 -8.98
C ALA A 347 -4.28 -4.54 -10.20
N ALA A 348 -3.69 -4.70 -11.38
CA ALA A 348 -4.36 -4.76 -12.67
C ALA A 348 -4.20 -6.16 -13.26
N ASP A 349 -5.29 -6.94 -13.34
CA ASP A 349 -5.27 -8.32 -13.80
C ASP A 349 -6.00 -8.50 -15.12
N ASN A 350 -5.41 -9.28 -16.04
CA ASN A 350 -5.94 -9.51 -17.39
C ASN A 350 -6.29 -8.20 -18.12
N CYS A 351 -5.42 -7.18 -17.93
CA CYS A 351 -5.60 -5.86 -18.53
C CYS A 351 -4.70 -5.72 -19.76
N ALA A 352 -5.17 -5.00 -20.78
CA ALA A 352 -4.36 -4.76 -21.96
C ALA A 352 -4.51 -3.33 -22.46
N ASP A 353 -3.47 -2.84 -23.15
CA ASP A 353 -3.48 -1.51 -23.73
C ASP A 353 -3.75 -0.41 -22.68
N MET A 354 -3.34 -0.66 -21.42
CA MET A 354 -3.45 0.30 -20.34
C MET A 354 -2.31 1.31 -20.39
N ILE A 355 -2.60 2.52 -19.91
CA ILE A 355 -1.59 3.57 -19.73
C ILE A 355 -1.66 4.06 -18.28
N PHE A 356 -0.51 4.04 -17.58
CA PHE A 356 -0.34 4.57 -16.24
C PHE A 356 0.63 5.75 -16.28
N LYS A 357 0.23 6.91 -15.75
CA LYS A 357 1.07 8.12 -15.80
C LYS A 357 1.02 8.93 -14.52
N ASN A 358 2.17 9.50 -14.12
CA ASN A 358 2.29 10.52 -13.08
C ASN A 358 1.62 10.13 -11.75
N ILE A 359 1.89 8.94 -11.24
CA ILE A 359 1.22 8.39 -10.06
C ILE A 359 2.18 7.54 -9.23
N THR A 360 2.01 7.54 -7.92
CA THR A 360 2.70 6.64 -7.00
C THR A 360 1.77 5.52 -6.54
N PHE A 361 2.24 4.27 -6.62
CA PHE A 361 1.62 3.09 -6.03
C PHE A 361 2.51 2.56 -4.92
N MET A 362 1.97 2.43 -3.69
CA MET A 362 2.77 2.10 -2.53
C MET A 362 2.08 1.09 -1.61
N THR A 363 2.84 0.18 -1.04
CA THR A 363 2.40 -0.58 0.13
C THR A 363 2.98 0.00 1.40
N ASP A 364 2.18 0.05 2.46
CA ASP A 364 2.62 0.52 3.78
C ASP A 364 3.20 -0.60 4.65
N CYS A 365 3.27 -1.82 4.11
CA CYS A 365 3.72 -3.01 4.82
C CYS A 365 5.13 -3.44 4.42
N LYS A 366 5.76 -4.20 5.33
CA LYS A 366 7.01 -4.93 5.11
C LYS A 366 6.75 -6.38 4.71
N GLY A 367 7.79 -7.05 4.20
CA GLY A 367 7.75 -8.44 3.77
C GLY A 367 7.45 -8.57 2.29
N GLN A 368 6.76 -9.62 1.88
CA GLN A 368 6.31 -9.77 0.49
C GLN A 368 5.10 -8.87 0.26
N ALA A 369 5.36 -7.70 -0.31
CA ALA A 369 4.41 -6.60 -0.39
C ALA A 369 4.69 -5.75 -1.62
N GLU A 370 3.92 -5.98 -2.69
CA GLU A 370 4.04 -5.18 -3.90
C GLU A 370 3.31 -3.82 -3.76
N GLY A 371 3.96 -2.76 -4.25
CA GLY A 371 3.24 -1.51 -4.54
C GLY A 371 2.32 -1.70 -5.74
N PHE A 372 2.79 -2.41 -6.79
CA PHE A 372 2.02 -2.62 -8.01
C PHE A 372 2.17 -4.04 -8.58
N LEU A 373 1.04 -4.63 -8.93
CA LEU A 373 0.95 -5.86 -9.71
C LEU A 373 0.29 -5.56 -11.05
N LEU A 374 0.98 -5.88 -12.13
CA LEU A 374 0.47 -5.74 -13.50
C LEU A 374 0.50 -7.10 -14.20
N ASN A 375 -0.67 -7.62 -14.54
CA ASN A 375 -0.85 -8.85 -15.28
C ASN A 375 -1.64 -8.56 -16.55
N GLY A 376 -0.97 -8.65 -17.69
CA GLY A 376 -1.62 -8.36 -18.98
C GLY A 376 -0.64 -7.99 -20.07
N GLU A 377 -1.14 -7.40 -21.16
CA GLU A 377 -0.36 -7.23 -22.39
C GLU A 377 -0.43 -5.80 -22.92
N ARG A 378 0.65 -5.35 -23.56
CA ARG A 378 0.76 -4.02 -24.20
C ARG A 378 0.42 -2.88 -23.25
N ASN A 379 0.98 -2.96 -22.03
CA ASN A 379 0.77 -1.92 -21.03
C ASN A 379 1.94 -0.93 -21.04
N PHE A 380 1.63 0.34 -20.84
CA PHE A 380 2.60 1.42 -20.85
C PHE A 380 2.54 2.20 -19.53
N SER A 381 3.71 2.44 -18.94
CA SER A 381 3.85 3.23 -17.72
C SER A 381 4.88 4.34 -17.93
N GLU A 382 4.53 5.57 -17.56
CA GLU A 382 5.40 6.73 -17.67
C GLU A 382 5.33 7.57 -16.40
N ASN A 383 6.49 7.90 -15.81
CA ASN A 383 6.56 8.65 -14.56
C ASN A 383 5.70 7.99 -13.46
N VAL A 384 5.85 6.69 -13.27
CA VAL A 384 5.19 5.94 -12.19
C VAL A 384 6.21 5.61 -11.13
N HIS A 385 5.90 5.94 -9.87
CA HIS A 385 6.70 5.56 -8.73
C HIS A 385 6.06 4.35 -8.04
N ILE A 386 6.80 3.26 -7.91
CA ILE A 386 6.36 2.02 -7.28
C ILE A 386 7.18 1.80 -6.03
N ILE A 387 6.51 1.70 -4.88
CA ILE A 387 7.15 1.49 -3.58
C ILE A 387 6.59 0.22 -2.97
N GLY A 388 7.48 -0.76 -2.81
CA GLY A 388 7.18 -2.02 -2.13
C GLY A 388 8.28 -2.38 -1.15
N ASP A 389 8.22 -3.61 -0.64
CA ASP A 389 9.31 -4.16 0.14
C ASP A 389 9.88 -5.39 -0.59
N GLY A 390 9.71 -6.61 -0.15
CA GLY A 390 9.97 -7.76 -1.01
C GLY A 390 8.96 -7.80 -2.16
N ASP A 391 9.43 -7.98 -3.41
CA ASP A 391 8.61 -8.06 -4.62
C ASP A 391 7.85 -6.73 -4.92
N ALA A 392 8.52 -5.60 -4.98
CA ALA A 392 7.87 -4.29 -5.11
C ALA A 392 7.00 -4.12 -6.37
N LEU A 393 7.49 -4.60 -7.52
CA LEU A 393 6.76 -4.67 -8.78
C LEU A 393 6.62 -6.12 -9.24
N GLN A 394 5.41 -6.60 -9.39
CA GLN A 394 5.14 -7.85 -10.08
C GLN A 394 4.59 -7.56 -11.49
N ALA A 395 5.38 -7.86 -12.54
CA ALA A 395 4.99 -7.66 -13.94
C ALA A 395 4.88 -9.01 -14.65
N ASN A 396 3.66 -9.40 -15.00
CA ASN A 396 3.38 -10.64 -15.74
C ASN A 396 2.67 -10.29 -17.04
N GLY A 397 3.38 -10.39 -18.13
CA GLY A 397 2.91 -9.98 -19.45
C GLY A 397 3.74 -8.84 -20.02
N SER A 398 3.38 -8.31 -21.17
CA SER A 398 4.19 -7.32 -21.88
C SER A 398 3.96 -5.89 -21.36
N ALA A 399 5.03 -5.21 -20.98
CA ALA A 399 4.97 -3.86 -20.45
C ALA A 399 6.18 -3.01 -20.80
N TYR A 400 5.93 -1.74 -21.13
CA TYR A 400 6.95 -0.71 -21.32
C TYR A 400 6.92 0.28 -20.15
N TRP A 401 8.08 0.51 -19.55
CA TRP A 401 8.28 1.39 -18.40
C TRP A 401 9.21 2.54 -18.80
N LEU A 402 8.73 3.77 -18.74
CA LEU A 402 9.48 4.98 -19.12
C LEU A 402 9.61 5.92 -17.93
N ASN A 403 10.83 6.33 -17.59
CA ASN A 403 11.11 7.28 -16.50
C ASN A 403 10.47 6.87 -15.16
N CYS A 404 10.32 5.56 -14.90
CA CYS A 404 9.72 5.06 -13.68
C CYS A 404 10.75 4.92 -12.54
N ILE A 405 10.26 5.02 -11.30
CA ILE A 405 11.05 4.81 -10.10
C ILE A 405 10.49 3.58 -9.39
N ILE A 406 11.34 2.60 -9.06
CA ILE A 406 10.92 1.37 -8.39
C ILE A 406 11.81 1.16 -7.16
N ASN A 407 11.20 1.14 -5.98
CA ASN A 407 11.89 0.97 -4.71
C ASN A 407 11.43 -0.31 -4.03
N GLY A 408 12.35 -1.18 -3.68
CA GLY A 408 12.05 -2.45 -3.02
C GLY A 408 13.11 -2.94 -2.04
N GLY A 409 12.79 -4.00 -1.32
CA GLY A 409 13.67 -4.65 -0.35
C GLY A 409 14.43 -5.85 -0.90
N GLY A 410 13.96 -6.42 -2.00
CA GLY A 410 14.55 -7.58 -2.68
C GLY A 410 13.54 -8.19 -3.64
N ASP A 411 14.00 -8.94 -4.65
CA ASP A 411 13.17 -9.36 -5.79
C ASP A 411 12.31 -8.20 -6.33
N THR A 412 12.90 -6.99 -6.26
CA THR A 412 12.21 -5.70 -6.45
C THR A 412 11.40 -5.66 -7.74
N VAL A 413 11.91 -6.28 -8.82
CA VAL A 413 11.17 -6.56 -10.05
C VAL A 413 10.98 -8.06 -10.18
N LEU A 414 9.75 -8.49 -10.11
CA LEU A 414 9.33 -9.88 -10.19
C LEU A 414 8.40 -10.07 -11.38
N GLY A 415 8.61 -11.06 -12.23
CA GLY A 415 7.68 -11.24 -13.35
C GLY A 415 7.99 -12.38 -14.29
N ARG A 416 7.10 -12.57 -15.26
CA ARG A 416 7.13 -13.67 -16.26
C ARG A 416 6.96 -13.19 -17.70
N GLY A 417 6.67 -11.93 -17.89
CA GLY A 417 6.47 -11.38 -19.22
C GLY A 417 7.63 -10.53 -19.68
N PRO A 418 7.69 -10.14 -20.95
CA PRO A 418 8.67 -9.18 -21.40
C PRO A 418 8.38 -7.83 -20.76
N SER A 419 9.38 -7.27 -20.11
CA SER A 419 9.34 -5.91 -19.57
C SER A 419 10.52 -5.12 -20.11
N TYR A 420 10.22 -3.97 -20.72
CA TYR A 420 11.21 -3.04 -21.22
C TYR A 420 11.26 -1.79 -20.36
N PHE A 421 12.38 -1.60 -19.67
CA PHE A 421 12.61 -0.46 -18.81
C PHE A 421 13.52 0.53 -19.52
N ASN A 422 13.09 1.79 -19.64
CA ASN A 422 13.83 2.84 -20.30
C ASN A 422 13.93 4.07 -19.40
N HIS A 423 15.14 4.54 -19.14
CA HIS A 423 15.42 5.65 -18.23
C HIS A 423 14.80 5.48 -16.82
N CYS A 424 14.70 4.25 -16.33
CA CYS A 424 14.14 3.95 -15.02
C CYS A 424 15.21 3.94 -13.93
N THR A 425 14.80 4.26 -12.70
CA THR A 425 15.64 4.10 -11.50
C THR A 425 15.08 2.99 -10.64
N ILE A 426 15.90 1.97 -10.35
CA ILE A 426 15.53 0.86 -9.50
C ILE A 426 16.43 0.86 -8.26
N SER A 427 15.83 0.87 -7.07
CA SER A 427 16.56 0.80 -5.79
C SER A 427 16.19 -0.47 -5.04
N SER A 428 17.18 -1.20 -4.53
CA SER A 428 16.93 -2.46 -3.82
C SER A 428 17.94 -2.71 -2.71
N TYR A 429 17.48 -3.29 -1.60
CA TYR A 429 18.35 -3.78 -0.52
C TYR A 429 18.87 -5.20 -0.80
N GLY A 430 18.07 -6.03 -1.43
CA GLY A 430 18.42 -7.37 -1.90
C GLY A 430 18.52 -7.44 -3.42
N PRO A 431 18.36 -8.62 -4.03
CA PRO A 431 18.38 -8.78 -5.47
C PRO A 431 17.37 -7.84 -6.16
N PHE A 432 17.81 -7.18 -7.24
CA PHE A 432 16.91 -6.28 -7.97
C PHE A 432 15.80 -7.03 -8.68
N MET A 433 16.05 -8.27 -9.11
CA MET A 433 15.02 -9.02 -9.83
C MET A 433 15.07 -10.53 -9.59
N TRP A 434 13.91 -11.13 -9.74
CA TRP A 434 13.72 -12.56 -9.91
C TRP A 434 13.07 -12.83 -11.27
N ILE A 435 13.86 -13.34 -12.22
CA ILE A 435 13.46 -13.50 -13.61
C ILE A 435 12.81 -14.86 -13.80
N ARG A 436 11.62 -14.90 -14.36
CA ARG A 436 10.82 -16.12 -14.51
C ARG A 436 10.12 -16.22 -15.87
N ASN A 437 10.64 -15.56 -16.90
CA ASN A 437 10.10 -15.68 -18.25
C ASN A 437 10.28 -17.10 -18.81
N THR A 438 9.46 -17.41 -19.80
CA THR A 438 9.49 -18.69 -20.51
C THR A 438 10.29 -18.58 -21.81
N ALA A 439 10.39 -19.69 -22.57
CA ALA A 439 11.10 -19.68 -23.86
C ALA A 439 10.38 -18.86 -24.95
N GLU A 440 9.09 -18.59 -24.75
CA GLU A 440 8.24 -17.93 -25.76
C GLU A 440 8.33 -16.41 -25.73
N ASN A 441 8.95 -15.83 -24.69
CA ASN A 441 9.01 -14.39 -24.52
C ASN A 441 10.36 -13.93 -23.96
N HIS A 442 10.68 -12.67 -24.23
CA HIS A 442 11.81 -12.02 -23.59
C HIS A 442 11.56 -11.83 -22.08
N GLY A 443 12.64 -11.60 -21.33
CA GLY A 443 12.61 -11.29 -19.89
C GLY A 443 12.58 -9.79 -19.61
N ASN A 444 13.49 -9.34 -18.74
CA ASN A 444 13.59 -7.94 -18.33
C ASN A 444 14.77 -7.26 -19.04
N ILE A 445 14.48 -6.28 -19.86
CA ILE A 445 15.46 -5.49 -20.60
C ILE A 445 15.50 -4.07 -20.02
N PHE A 446 16.71 -3.60 -19.72
CA PHE A 446 16.96 -2.28 -19.14
C PHE A 446 17.85 -1.48 -20.08
N ASN A 447 17.35 -0.34 -20.54
CA ASN A 447 18.09 0.59 -21.39
C ASN A 447 18.22 1.93 -20.67
N ASP A 448 19.43 2.47 -20.57
CA ASP A 448 19.73 3.74 -19.88
C ASP A 448 19.13 3.81 -18.45
N CYS A 449 19.12 2.70 -17.72
CA CYS A 449 18.55 2.62 -16.38
C CYS A 449 19.62 2.76 -15.30
N THR A 450 19.19 3.22 -14.10
CA THR A 450 20.03 3.32 -12.92
C THR A 450 19.63 2.28 -11.88
N PHE A 451 20.58 1.44 -11.48
CA PHE A 451 20.45 0.50 -10.38
C PHE A 451 21.14 1.07 -9.13
N LYS A 452 20.40 1.24 -8.04
CA LYS A 452 20.91 1.71 -6.75
C LYS A 452 20.87 0.58 -5.72
N GLY A 453 21.99 -0.09 -5.51
CA GLY A 453 22.15 -1.11 -4.47
C GLY A 453 22.26 -0.46 -3.10
N LEU A 454 21.31 -0.76 -2.22
CA LEU A 454 21.22 -0.21 -0.87
C LEU A 454 21.74 -1.19 0.20
N GLY A 455 22.00 -2.44 -0.19
CA GLY A 455 22.51 -3.50 0.68
C GLY A 455 23.60 -4.35 0.00
N GLU A 456 24.36 -5.09 0.80
CA GLU A 456 25.49 -5.91 0.34
C GLU A 456 25.07 -7.02 -0.65
N ASN A 457 23.80 -7.44 -0.61
CA ASN A 457 23.26 -8.50 -1.47
C ASN A 457 22.43 -7.96 -2.65
N ALA A 458 22.60 -6.69 -3.01
CA ALA A 458 21.88 -6.06 -4.11
C ALA A 458 22.45 -6.48 -5.48
N VAL A 459 22.43 -7.78 -5.77
CA VAL A 459 22.81 -8.32 -7.09
C VAL A 459 21.71 -8.02 -8.11
N ILE A 460 22.08 -7.87 -9.39
CA ILE A 460 21.16 -7.53 -10.48
C ILE A 460 20.02 -8.54 -10.55
N ALA A 461 20.34 -9.83 -10.55
CA ALA A 461 19.33 -10.87 -10.49
C ALA A 461 19.79 -12.04 -9.63
N ARG A 462 18.87 -12.55 -8.82
CA ARG A 462 19.02 -13.90 -8.30
C ARG A 462 18.42 -14.90 -9.28
N MET A 463 19.06 -16.05 -9.38
CA MET A 463 18.57 -17.09 -10.27
C MET A 463 17.64 -18.04 -9.55
N PRO A 464 16.61 -18.48 -10.21
CA PRO A 464 15.53 -19.10 -9.55
C PRO A 464 15.61 -20.61 -9.60
N VAL A 465 16.08 -21.20 -8.53
CA VAL A 465 15.55 -22.49 -8.12
C VAL A 465 14.72 -22.22 -6.87
N ASN A 466 13.41 -22.27 -6.96
CA ASN A 466 12.54 -22.08 -5.82
C ASN A 466 11.67 -23.34 -5.66
N HIS A 467 11.82 -24.04 -4.53
CA HIS A 467 11.06 -25.26 -4.22
C HIS A 467 11.06 -26.30 -5.36
N GLY A 468 12.22 -26.50 -6.01
CA GLY A 468 12.39 -27.45 -7.10
C GLY A 468 11.85 -26.99 -8.47
N LYS A 469 11.38 -25.77 -8.60
CA LYS A 469 11.06 -25.15 -9.90
C LYS A 469 12.28 -24.43 -10.44
N SER A 470 12.63 -24.70 -11.68
CA SER A 470 13.68 -24.02 -12.43
C SER A 470 13.08 -23.11 -13.50
N TYR A 471 13.78 -22.03 -13.84
CA TYR A 471 13.41 -21.12 -14.92
C TYR A 471 14.60 -20.98 -15.89
N PRO A 472 14.83 -22.01 -16.69
CA PRO A 472 16.04 -22.14 -17.51
C PRO A 472 16.15 -21.09 -18.63
N TYR A 473 15.06 -20.41 -18.95
CA TYR A 473 15.00 -19.38 -19.99
C TYR A 473 15.06 -17.95 -19.43
N SER A 474 15.41 -17.82 -18.14
CA SER A 474 15.56 -16.50 -17.53
C SER A 474 16.43 -15.57 -18.36
N GLU A 475 15.90 -14.39 -18.68
CA GLU A 475 16.58 -13.40 -19.51
C GLU A 475 16.62 -12.03 -18.84
N SER A 476 17.82 -11.46 -18.79
CA SER A 476 18.01 -10.05 -18.42
C SER A 476 19.10 -9.42 -19.26
N VAL A 477 18.81 -8.24 -19.78
CA VAL A 477 19.73 -7.47 -20.62
C VAL A 477 19.88 -6.06 -20.07
N LEU A 478 21.12 -5.64 -19.85
CA LEU A 478 21.47 -4.29 -19.43
C LEU A 478 22.19 -3.59 -20.58
N LEU A 479 21.64 -2.47 -21.03
CA LEU A 479 22.23 -1.59 -22.04
C LEU A 479 22.44 -0.20 -21.44
N ASN A 480 23.68 0.29 -21.46
CA ASN A 480 24.05 1.64 -20.98
C ASN A 480 23.57 1.93 -19.55
N CYS A 481 23.59 0.95 -18.66
CA CYS A 481 23.05 1.10 -17.32
C CYS A 481 24.08 1.64 -16.33
N THR A 482 23.64 2.52 -15.43
CA THR A 482 24.40 2.95 -14.26
C THR A 482 24.22 1.96 -13.12
N LEU A 483 25.33 1.45 -12.56
CA LEU A 483 25.34 0.51 -11.43
C LEU A 483 25.97 1.18 -10.20
N ASP A 484 25.16 1.73 -9.32
CA ASP A 484 25.60 2.38 -8.08
C ASP A 484 25.33 1.45 -6.89
N GLY A 485 26.37 1.03 -6.18
CA GLY A 485 26.25 0.10 -5.04
C GLY A 485 25.91 -1.35 -5.41
N VAL A 486 25.99 -1.72 -6.68
CA VAL A 486 25.83 -3.12 -7.13
C VAL A 486 27.12 -3.88 -6.89
N PRO A 487 27.10 -5.08 -6.25
CA PRO A 487 28.30 -5.89 -6.04
C PRO A 487 29.03 -6.24 -7.36
N SER A 488 30.37 -6.37 -7.33
CA SER A 488 31.20 -6.66 -8.51
C SER A 488 30.85 -7.97 -9.22
N ILE A 489 30.24 -8.92 -8.51
CA ILE A 489 29.70 -10.16 -9.11
C ILE A 489 28.54 -9.89 -10.07
N GLY A 490 27.82 -8.77 -9.91
CA GLY A 490 26.68 -8.36 -10.73
C GLY A 490 25.46 -9.26 -10.56
N PHE A 491 25.45 -10.38 -11.26
CA PHE A 491 24.39 -11.40 -11.18
C PHE A 491 24.77 -12.51 -10.22
N ALA A 492 23.80 -13.08 -9.52
CA ALA A 492 24.05 -14.27 -8.71
C ALA A 492 24.45 -15.46 -9.60
N PRO A 493 25.27 -16.40 -9.11
CA PRO A 493 25.65 -17.60 -9.85
C PRO A 493 24.44 -18.42 -10.28
N VAL A 494 24.50 -18.96 -11.51
CA VAL A 494 23.44 -19.80 -12.11
C VAL A 494 23.95 -21.18 -12.37
N ALA A 495 23.09 -22.18 -12.20
CA ALA A 495 23.37 -23.56 -12.60
C ALA A 495 22.88 -23.89 -14.03
N GLU A 496 22.01 -23.06 -14.59
CA GLU A 496 21.34 -23.32 -15.86
C GLU A 496 22.12 -22.73 -17.05
N SER A 497 22.36 -23.52 -18.07
CA SER A 497 23.14 -23.10 -19.26
C SER A 497 22.31 -22.38 -20.33
N THR A 498 20.99 -22.34 -20.19
CA THR A 498 20.05 -21.78 -21.18
C THR A 498 19.62 -20.36 -20.85
N VAL A 499 20.08 -19.80 -19.73
CA VAL A 499 19.79 -18.41 -19.35
C VAL A 499 20.46 -17.43 -20.32
N THR A 500 19.82 -16.28 -20.52
CA THR A 500 20.33 -15.17 -21.32
C THR A 500 20.61 -13.97 -20.43
N LEU A 501 21.88 -13.77 -20.08
CA LEU A 501 22.33 -12.64 -19.28
C LEU A 501 23.32 -11.83 -20.09
N LEU A 502 22.90 -10.65 -20.55
CA LEU A 502 23.69 -9.78 -21.42
C LEU A 502 23.94 -8.43 -20.74
N GLU A 503 25.14 -7.92 -20.93
CA GLU A 503 25.53 -6.61 -20.39
C GLU A 503 26.34 -5.85 -21.44
N PHE A 504 25.96 -4.60 -21.68
CA PHE A 504 26.64 -3.70 -22.60
C PHE A 504 26.79 -2.32 -21.99
N ASN A 505 28.03 -1.80 -21.98
CA ASN A 505 28.34 -0.44 -21.58
C ASN A 505 27.79 -0.03 -20.20
N SER A 506 27.89 -0.95 -19.20
CA SER A 506 27.56 -0.61 -17.82
C SER A 506 28.65 0.28 -17.22
N HIS A 507 28.25 1.29 -16.47
CA HIS A 507 29.14 2.28 -15.86
C HIS A 507 28.75 2.57 -14.41
N ASP A 508 29.65 3.19 -13.67
CA ASP A 508 29.35 3.68 -12.32
C ASP A 508 28.65 5.04 -12.36
N LYS A 509 28.30 5.58 -11.20
CA LYS A 509 27.67 6.91 -11.09
C LYS A 509 28.53 8.08 -11.59
N ASP A 510 29.81 7.87 -11.81
CA ASP A 510 30.78 8.86 -12.32
C ASP A 510 31.09 8.64 -13.80
N ASP A 511 30.24 7.91 -14.52
CA ASP A 511 30.37 7.50 -15.93
C ASP A 511 31.65 6.71 -16.26
N LYS A 512 32.25 6.04 -15.27
CA LYS A 512 33.41 5.18 -15.49
C LYS A 512 32.96 3.75 -15.73
N ALA A 513 33.62 3.10 -16.70
CA ALA A 513 33.40 1.68 -16.95
C ALA A 513 33.63 0.86 -15.67
N ILE A 514 32.70 -0.02 -15.37
CA ILE A 514 32.81 -0.90 -14.21
C ILE A 514 33.73 -2.09 -14.49
N ASP A 515 34.33 -2.65 -13.44
CA ASP A 515 35.08 -3.90 -13.55
C ASP A 515 34.11 -5.09 -13.61
N VAL A 516 34.05 -5.74 -14.77
CA VAL A 516 33.20 -6.92 -15.01
C VAL A 516 33.96 -8.24 -14.89
N SER A 517 35.21 -8.22 -14.46
CA SER A 517 36.08 -9.41 -14.37
C SER A 517 35.55 -10.49 -13.41
N GLN A 518 34.72 -10.10 -12.44
CA GLN A 518 34.10 -11.02 -11.47
C GLN A 518 32.70 -11.49 -11.88
N ARG A 519 32.19 -11.10 -13.06
CA ARG A 519 30.92 -11.61 -13.57
C ARG A 519 30.98 -13.13 -13.75
N HIS A 520 29.89 -13.80 -13.41
CA HIS A 520 29.79 -15.24 -13.65
C HIS A 520 29.89 -15.54 -15.16
N HIS A 521 30.44 -16.68 -15.54
CA HIS A 521 30.70 -17.04 -16.95
C HIS A 521 29.44 -17.11 -17.85
N TYR A 522 28.23 -17.16 -17.28
CA TYR A 522 27.00 -17.05 -18.04
C TYR A 522 26.62 -15.60 -18.41
N VAL A 523 27.27 -14.62 -17.81
CA VAL A 523 27.03 -13.21 -18.13
C VAL A 523 27.93 -12.84 -19.31
N ARG A 524 27.33 -12.59 -20.44
CA ARG A 524 28.04 -12.21 -21.63
C ARG A 524 28.15 -10.70 -21.75
N GLN A 525 29.39 -10.21 -21.79
CA GLN A 525 29.67 -8.81 -22.16
C GLN A 525 29.58 -8.66 -23.69
N LEU A 526 28.75 -7.75 -24.16
CA LEU A 526 28.55 -7.51 -25.59
C LEU A 526 29.62 -6.58 -26.15
N ASP A 527 30.18 -6.98 -27.31
CA ASP A 527 31.15 -6.19 -28.04
C ASP A 527 30.44 -5.21 -29.00
N PRO A 528 30.77 -3.90 -28.99
CA PRO A 528 30.05 -2.89 -29.77
C PRO A 528 30.12 -3.11 -31.29
N ILE A 529 31.10 -3.88 -31.80
CA ILE A 529 31.27 -4.16 -33.20
C ILE A 529 30.70 -5.53 -33.56
N LYS A 530 31.13 -6.57 -32.86
CA LYS A 530 30.74 -7.96 -33.14
C LYS A 530 29.26 -8.23 -32.83
N ASP A 531 28.73 -7.57 -31.83
CA ASP A 531 27.37 -7.76 -31.36
C ASP A 531 26.43 -6.57 -31.72
N ALA A 532 26.85 -5.69 -32.62
CA ALA A 532 26.11 -4.49 -33.02
C ALA A 532 24.64 -4.76 -33.39
N GLU A 533 24.38 -5.83 -34.16
CA GLU A 533 23.03 -6.24 -34.54
C GLU A 533 22.21 -6.67 -33.31
N LEU A 534 22.80 -7.44 -32.41
CA LEU A 534 22.13 -7.91 -31.20
C LEU A 534 21.82 -6.76 -30.23
N ILE A 535 22.76 -5.85 -30.04
CA ILE A 535 22.58 -4.62 -29.26
C ILE A 535 21.41 -3.81 -29.84
N GLY A 536 21.39 -3.63 -31.18
CA GLY A 536 20.32 -2.91 -31.86
C GLY A 536 18.96 -3.57 -31.68
N LYS A 537 18.86 -4.89 -31.67
CA LYS A 537 17.61 -5.62 -31.41
C LYS A 537 17.11 -5.39 -29.99
N TYR A 538 17.97 -5.51 -28.97
CA TYR A 538 17.56 -5.28 -27.58
C TYR A 538 17.34 -3.79 -27.25
N ALA A 539 17.89 -2.87 -28.02
CA ALA A 539 17.58 -1.45 -27.91
C ALA A 539 16.21 -1.07 -28.53
N ASP A 540 15.65 -1.94 -29.37
CA ASP A 540 14.31 -1.76 -29.94
C ASP A 540 13.24 -2.40 -29.07
N ALA A 541 12.54 -1.56 -28.32
CA ALA A 541 11.46 -2.01 -27.44
C ALA A 541 10.35 -2.76 -28.20
N SER A 542 10.07 -2.41 -29.45
CA SER A 542 9.04 -3.06 -30.26
C SER A 542 9.42 -4.50 -30.58
N TRP A 543 10.71 -4.76 -30.84
CA TRP A 543 11.20 -6.11 -31.03
C TRP A 543 11.13 -6.96 -29.76
N VAL A 544 11.51 -6.40 -28.61
CA VAL A 544 11.46 -7.08 -27.30
C VAL A 544 10.04 -7.41 -26.89
N LEU A 545 9.14 -6.46 -27.01
CA LEU A 545 7.77 -6.57 -26.53
C LEU A 545 6.82 -7.20 -27.57
N ASN A 546 7.26 -7.30 -28.81
CA ASN A 546 6.47 -7.81 -29.94
C ASN A 546 5.17 -7.02 -30.16
N TRP A 547 5.21 -5.66 -30.09
CA TRP A 547 4.08 -4.74 -30.31
C TRP A 547 4.50 -3.28 -30.57
#